data_1a4f2ae38f8282b1d93ecbafebaebf77
#
_entry.id   1a4f2ae38f8282b1d93ecbafebaebf77
#
_cell.length_a   1.000
_cell.length_b   1.000
_cell.length_c   1.000
_cell.angle_alpha   90.00
_cell.angle_beta   90.00
_cell.angle_gamma   90.00
#
_symmetry.space_group_name_H-M   'P 1'
#
loop_
_entity.id
_entity.type
_entity.pdbx_description
1 polymer ?
#
loop_
_entity_poly.entity_id
_entity_poly.type
_entity_poly.pdbx_seq_one_letter_code
_entity_poly.pdbx_strand_id
1 'polypeptide(L)'
;LVGQAKYVLRFFFEWGGGCLWPGNEDAYQDLGLGPYDLLDPCPLPLSVATLERCWRMAEWHDTSLNWDYPPEPGPWRQPECDRFNSAVAELLVTIRGELGTKFQVIDKQNEVAEDPDLDAYLADPKGFRRDR
;
A
#
# COMPACT_ATOMS: atom_id res chain seq x y z
N LEU A 1 12.68 -5.79 30.70
CA LEU A 1 11.59 -5.58 29.76
C LEU A 1 12.14 -5.16 28.40
N VAL A 2 11.81 -5.92 27.38
CA VAL A 2 12.14 -5.51 26.02
C VAL A 2 11.41 -4.19 25.76
N GLY A 3 12.15 -3.16 25.42
CA GLY A 3 11.56 -1.87 25.16
C GLY A 3 10.55 -1.90 24.02
N GLN A 4 9.47 -1.16 24.18
CA GLN A 4 8.53 -0.96 23.07
C GLN A 4 9.21 -0.12 21.99
N ALA A 5 8.83 -0.34 20.76
CA ALA A 5 9.29 0.48 19.64
C ALA A 5 8.86 1.93 19.87
N LYS A 6 9.78 2.86 19.65
CA LYS A 6 9.46 4.27 19.77
C LYS A 6 8.46 4.72 18.72
N TYR A 7 8.64 4.22 17.48
CA TYR A 7 7.82 4.62 16.36
C TYR A 7 6.89 3.49 15.94
N VAL A 8 5.63 3.83 15.74
CA VAL A 8 4.64 2.93 15.16
C VAL A 8 4.29 3.46 13.79
N LEU A 9 4.40 2.60 12.80
CA LEU A 9 4.03 2.91 11.42
C LEU A 9 2.89 2.00 11.01
N ARG A 10 2.04 2.49 10.10
CA ARG A 10 0.99 1.71 9.48
C ARG A 10 1.40 1.42 8.05
N PHE A 11 1.22 0.20 7.62
CA PHE A 11 1.58 -0.25 6.26
C PHE A 11 0.32 -0.57 5.48
N PHE A 12 0.03 0.22 4.47
CA PHE A 12 -1.05 -0.04 3.51
C PHE A 12 -0.85 0.87 2.30
N PHE A 13 -1.21 0.36 1.12
CA PHE A 13 -1.13 1.16 -0.10
C PHE A 13 -2.39 1.99 -0.26
N GLU A 14 -2.20 3.25 -0.61
CA GLU A 14 -3.29 4.19 -0.91
C GLU A 14 -3.13 4.65 -2.36
N TRP A 15 -4.21 4.70 -3.10
CA TRP A 15 -4.16 5.19 -4.47
C TRP A 15 -3.73 6.65 -4.50
N GLY A 16 -2.71 6.93 -5.34
CA GLY A 16 -2.12 8.26 -5.41
C GLY A 16 -1.18 8.57 -4.26
N GLY A 17 -0.91 7.61 -3.37
CA GLY A 17 -0.01 7.77 -2.22
C GLY A 17 1.01 6.65 -2.15
N GLY A 18 1.64 6.52 -0.99
CA GLY A 18 2.61 5.46 -0.73
C GLY A 18 2.07 4.38 0.19
N CYS A 19 2.96 3.76 0.98
CA CYS A 19 2.57 2.62 1.81
C CYS A 19 2.98 2.72 3.29
N LEU A 20 3.76 3.71 3.70
CA LEU A 20 4.21 3.84 5.08
C LEU A 20 3.73 5.15 5.69
N TRP A 21 2.96 5.03 6.77
CA TRP A 21 2.22 6.14 7.36
C TRP A 21 2.48 6.21 8.86
N PRO A 22 2.41 7.41 9.48
CA PRO A 22 2.56 7.51 10.92
C PRO A 22 1.44 6.76 11.64
N GLY A 23 1.80 6.04 12.70
CA GLY A 23 0.87 5.27 13.51
C GLY A 23 0.82 5.67 14.97
N ASN A 24 1.70 6.57 15.42
CA ASN A 24 1.65 7.12 16.77
C ASN A 24 2.18 8.56 16.80
N GLU A 25 2.09 9.20 17.94
CA GLU A 25 2.46 10.61 18.09
C GLU A 25 3.94 10.85 17.83
N ASP A 26 4.82 9.97 18.31
CA ASP A 26 6.25 10.10 18.06
C ASP A 26 6.58 10.06 16.56
N ALA A 27 5.92 9.19 15.82
CA ALA A 27 6.12 9.13 14.37
C ALA A 27 5.66 10.40 13.67
N TYR A 28 4.52 10.95 14.10
CA TYR A 28 4.05 12.24 13.56
C TYR A 28 5.03 13.36 13.83
N GLN A 29 5.51 13.48 15.08
CA GLN A 29 6.31 14.62 15.49
C GLN A 29 7.74 14.55 14.98
N ASP A 30 8.36 13.37 15.05
CA ASP A 30 9.76 13.22 14.71
C ASP A 30 10.00 13.01 13.23
N LEU A 31 9.06 12.37 12.51
CA LEU A 31 9.25 11.94 11.13
C LEU A 31 8.36 12.70 10.14
N GLY A 32 7.37 13.42 10.65
CA GLY A 32 6.46 14.20 9.82
C GLY A 32 5.25 13.40 9.36
N LEU A 33 4.51 13.98 8.43
CA LEU A 33 3.32 13.36 7.86
C LEU A 33 3.73 12.42 6.73
N GLY A 34 3.08 11.24 6.70
CA GLY A 34 3.31 10.27 5.65
C GLY A 34 2.67 10.67 4.32
N PRO A 35 2.90 9.91 3.25
CA PRO A 35 3.67 8.65 3.27
C PRO A 35 5.17 8.91 3.26
N TYR A 36 5.88 8.24 4.14
CA TYR A 36 7.31 8.46 4.29
C TYR A 36 8.12 7.96 3.11
N ASP A 37 7.66 6.89 2.46
CA ASP A 37 8.34 6.28 1.32
C ASP A 37 8.31 7.15 0.06
N LEU A 38 7.50 8.21 0.06
CA LEU A 38 7.46 9.18 -1.04
C LEU A 38 8.24 10.46 -0.75
N LEU A 39 8.77 10.61 0.46
CA LEU A 39 9.55 11.78 0.83
C LEU A 39 11.01 11.66 0.35
N ASP A 40 11.57 12.77 -0.05
CA ASP A 40 12.98 12.85 -0.45
C ASP A 40 13.64 14.03 0.27
N PRO A 41 14.55 13.79 1.23
CA PRO A 41 15.00 12.47 1.67
C PRO A 41 13.96 11.76 2.55
N CYS A 42 13.93 10.42 2.45
CA CYS A 42 13.07 9.61 3.30
C CYS A 42 13.61 9.62 4.74
N PRO A 43 12.75 9.90 5.73
CA PRO A 43 13.22 9.93 7.14
C PRO A 43 13.42 8.55 7.76
N LEU A 44 13.09 7.47 7.05
CA LEU A 44 13.23 6.11 7.55
C LEU A 44 14.54 5.49 7.11
N PRO A 45 15.14 4.59 7.95
CA PRO A 45 16.40 3.92 7.59
C PRO A 45 16.19 2.76 6.61
N LEU A 46 15.64 3.06 5.46
CA LEU A 46 15.38 2.09 4.40
C LEU A 46 16.44 2.24 3.30
N SER A 47 16.83 1.11 2.72
CA SER A 47 17.77 1.13 1.59
C SER A 47 17.12 1.76 0.37
N VAL A 48 17.95 2.29 -0.54
CA VAL A 48 17.47 2.82 -1.80
C VAL A 48 16.69 1.77 -2.58
N ALA A 49 17.18 0.52 -2.59
CA ALA A 49 16.50 -0.57 -3.28
C ALA A 49 15.09 -0.81 -2.72
N THR A 50 14.92 -0.76 -1.40
CA THR A 50 13.63 -0.93 -0.76
C THR A 50 12.70 0.24 -1.06
N LEU A 51 13.22 1.47 -1.02
CA LEU A 51 12.43 2.66 -1.39
C LEU A 51 11.96 2.59 -2.85
N GLU A 52 12.82 2.14 -3.75
CA GLU A 52 12.41 1.94 -5.14
C GLU A 52 11.33 0.88 -5.28
N ARG A 53 11.41 -0.20 -4.50
CA ARG A 53 10.34 -1.22 -4.49
C ARG A 53 9.02 -0.65 -3.99
N CYS A 54 9.05 0.11 -2.91
CA CYS A 54 7.85 0.79 -2.40
C CYS A 54 7.23 1.66 -3.48
N TRP A 55 8.06 2.47 -4.14
CA TRP A 55 7.62 3.36 -5.20
C TRP A 55 6.98 2.60 -6.37
N ARG A 56 7.65 1.55 -6.86
CA ARG A 56 7.15 0.75 -7.97
C ARG A 56 5.85 0.03 -7.61
N MET A 57 5.75 -0.46 -6.38
CA MET A 57 4.53 -1.11 -5.93
C MET A 57 3.39 -0.13 -5.75
N ALA A 58 3.67 1.10 -5.32
CA ALA A 58 2.65 2.15 -5.27
C ALA A 58 2.11 2.47 -6.67
N GLU A 59 3.00 2.60 -7.66
CA GLU A 59 2.60 2.80 -9.04
C GLU A 59 1.77 1.62 -9.58
N TRP A 60 2.19 0.40 -9.26
CA TRP A 60 1.46 -0.80 -9.64
C TRP A 60 0.07 -0.82 -9.00
N HIS A 61 -0.02 -0.54 -7.71
CA HIS A 61 -1.29 -0.46 -6.99
C HIS A 61 -2.23 0.57 -7.63
N ASP A 62 -1.70 1.70 -8.09
CA ASP A 62 -2.50 2.72 -8.76
C ASP A 62 -3.22 2.17 -9.98
N THR A 63 -2.65 1.18 -10.67
CA THR A 63 -3.30 0.58 -11.85
C THR A 63 -4.48 -0.31 -11.50
N SER A 64 -4.70 -0.61 -10.21
CA SER A 64 -5.84 -1.42 -9.78
C SER A 64 -7.15 -0.64 -9.69
N LEU A 65 -7.10 0.69 -9.72
CA LEU A 65 -8.29 1.53 -9.60
C LEU A 65 -8.86 1.86 -10.98
N ASN A 66 -10.18 1.96 -11.05
CA ASN A 66 -10.84 2.53 -12.22
C ASN A 66 -10.78 4.05 -12.11
N TRP A 67 -9.81 4.68 -12.78
CA TRP A 67 -9.61 6.12 -12.68
C TRP A 67 -10.67 6.93 -13.41
N ASP A 68 -11.39 6.32 -14.36
CA ASP A 68 -12.51 6.99 -15.04
C ASP A 68 -13.67 7.22 -14.07
N TYR A 69 -13.96 6.21 -13.24
CA TYR A 69 -14.96 6.33 -12.18
C TYR A 69 -14.63 5.31 -11.07
N PRO A 70 -13.97 5.78 -9.99
CA PRO A 70 -13.45 4.87 -8.95
C PRO A 70 -14.43 3.89 -8.31
N PRO A 71 -15.74 4.20 -8.12
CA PRO A 71 -16.68 3.21 -7.60
C PRO A 71 -16.97 2.03 -8.54
N GLU A 72 -16.61 2.14 -9.82
CA GLU A 72 -16.77 1.05 -10.77
C GLU A 72 -15.62 0.06 -10.69
N PRO A 73 -15.79 -1.17 -11.24
CA PRO A 73 -14.76 -2.20 -11.11
C PRO A 73 -13.39 -1.79 -11.62
N GLY A 74 -12.35 -2.04 -10.82
CA GLY A 74 -10.98 -1.88 -11.23
C GLY A 74 -10.57 -2.98 -12.23
N PRO A 75 -9.52 -2.75 -13.03
CA PRO A 75 -9.21 -3.62 -14.16
C PRO A 75 -8.44 -4.90 -13.82
N TRP A 76 -7.96 -5.06 -12.58
CA TRP A 76 -7.10 -6.21 -12.27
C TRP A 76 -7.87 -7.52 -12.23
N ARG A 77 -7.31 -8.53 -12.89
CA ARG A 77 -7.77 -9.91 -12.80
C ARG A 77 -7.14 -10.60 -11.59
N GLN A 78 -7.72 -11.72 -11.16
CA GLN A 78 -7.27 -12.43 -9.96
C GLN A 78 -5.79 -12.82 -10.00
N PRO A 79 -5.21 -13.30 -11.13
CA PRO A 79 -3.77 -13.60 -11.14
C PRO A 79 -2.88 -12.41 -10.83
N GLU A 80 -3.25 -11.22 -11.28
CA GLU A 80 -2.50 -10.00 -10.96
C GLU A 80 -2.69 -9.63 -9.48
N CYS A 81 -3.90 -9.75 -8.96
CA CYS A 81 -4.16 -9.53 -7.54
C CYS A 81 -3.30 -10.45 -6.68
N ASP A 82 -3.21 -11.73 -7.05
CA ASP A 82 -2.41 -12.71 -6.31
C ASP A 82 -0.92 -12.35 -6.34
N ARG A 83 -0.41 -11.93 -7.49
CA ARG A 83 0.99 -11.49 -7.62
C ARG A 83 1.27 -10.27 -6.75
N PHE A 84 0.36 -9.30 -6.76
CA PHE A 84 0.50 -8.10 -5.94
C PHE A 84 0.49 -8.46 -4.45
N ASN A 85 -0.45 -9.27 -4.02
CA ASN A 85 -0.57 -9.69 -2.61
C ASN A 85 0.71 -10.39 -2.12
N SER A 86 1.29 -11.26 -2.96
CA SER A 86 2.55 -11.93 -2.64
C SER A 86 3.71 -10.94 -2.54
N ALA A 87 3.79 -9.99 -3.46
CA ALA A 87 4.84 -8.97 -3.46
C ALA A 87 4.72 -8.06 -2.23
N VAL A 88 3.49 -7.73 -1.81
CA VAL A 88 3.24 -6.94 -0.59
C VAL A 88 3.80 -7.67 0.63
N ALA A 89 3.53 -8.97 0.76
CA ALA A 89 4.02 -9.76 1.89
C ALA A 89 5.55 -9.76 1.96
N GLU A 90 6.21 -9.95 0.82
CA GLU A 90 7.67 -9.92 0.72
C GLU A 90 8.24 -8.53 1.06
N LEU A 91 7.62 -7.48 0.56
CA LEU A 91 8.05 -6.12 0.84
C LEU A 91 7.96 -5.81 2.34
N LEU A 92 6.87 -6.22 2.99
CA LEU A 92 6.69 -5.97 4.41
C LEU A 92 7.76 -6.64 5.25
N VAL A 93 8.13 -7.88 4.92
CA VAL A 93 9.24 -8.58 5.59
C VAL A 93 10.54 -7.79 5.43
N THR A 94 10.84 -7.32 4.23
CA THR A 94 12.05 -6.53 3.96
C THR A 94 12.04 -5.22 4.75
N ILE A 95 10.93 -4.50 4.75
CA ILE A 95 10.80 -3.23 5.48
C ILE A 95 11.04 -3.45 6.98
N ARG A 96 10.38 -4.43 7.57
CA ARG A 96 10.53 -4.75 8.99
C ARG A 96 11.98 -5.08 9.35
N GLY A 97 12.64 -5.83 8.50
CA GLY A 97 14.05 -6.20 8.70
C GLY A 97 14.98 -4.99 8.66
N GLU A 98 14.76 -4.06 7.74
CA GLU A 98 15.60 -2.87 7.60
C GLU A 98 15.34 -1.83 8.69
N LEU A 99 14.09 -1.67 9.11
CA LEU A 99 13.75 -0.68 10.13
C LEU A 99 14.26 -1.06 11.52
N GLY A 100 14.27 -2.34 11.84
CA GLY A 100 14.75 -2.81 13.13
C GLY A 100 13.79 -2.54 14.28
N THR A 101 14.30 -2.68 15.51
CA THR A 101 13.49 -2.73 16.73
C THR A 101 12.93 -1.37 17.19
N LYS A 102 13.45 -0.27 16.66
CA LYS A 102 12.93 1.07 16.97
C LYS A 102 11.56 1.33 16.38
N PHE A 103 11.17 0.51 15.40
CA PHE A 103 9.94 0.67 14.63
C PHE A 103 9.05 -0.54 14.78
N GLN A 104 7.79 -0.33 15.06
CA GLN A 104 6.76 -1.34 14.93
C GLN A 104 5.94 -1.01 13.68
N VAL A 105 5.83 -1.96 12.76
CA VAL A 105 5.04 -1.79 11.54
C VAL A 105 3.78 -2.63 11.66
N ILE A 106 2.64 -1.97 11.68
CA ILE A 106 1.33 -2.62 11.74
C ILE A 106 0.83 -2.81 10.32
N ASP A 107 0.58 -4.06 9.95
CA ASP A 107 0.04 -4.40 8.65
C ASP A 107 -1.45 -4.06 8.60
N LYS A 108 -1.79 -3.03 7.84
CA LYS A 108 -3.17 -2.61 7.58
C LYS A 108 -3.59 -2.85 6.14
N GLN A 109 -2.75 -3.54 5.38
CA GLN A 109 -3.04 -3.82 3.98
C GLN A 109 -4.07 -4.94 3.87
N ASN A 110 -5.15 -4.65 3.17
CA ASN A 110 -6.13 -5.68 2.81
C ASN A 110 -5.67 -6.41 1.55
N GLU A 111 -5.99 -7.70 1.46
CA GLU A 111 -5.75 -8.43 0.22
C GLU A 111 -6.58 -7.84 -0.91
N VAL A 112 -5.94 -7.70 -2.07
CA VAL A 112 -6.61 -7.23 -3.29
C VAL A 112 -7.21 -8.46 -3.99
N ALA A 113 -8.42 -8.31 -4.51
CA ALA A 113 -9.12 -9.37 -5.23
C ALA A 113 -9.79 -8.79 -6.47
N GLU A 114 -9.97 -9.65 -7.48
CA GLU A 114 -10.70 -9.25 -8.67
C GLU A 114 -12.12 -8.84 -8.29
N ASP A 115 -12.60 -7.74 -8.86
CA ASP A 115 -13.96 -7.28 -8.64
C ASP A 115 -14.92 -8.29 -9.26
N PRO A 116 -15.87 -8.83 -8.50
CA PRO A 116 -16.81 -9.83 -9.02
C PRO A 116 -17.69 -9.31 -10.16
N ASP A 117 -17.81 -8.00 -10.31
CA ASP A 117 -18.61 -7.37 -11.36
C ASP A 117 -17.79 -6.97 -12.58
N LEU A 118 -16.50 -7.31 -12.63
CA LEU A 118 -15.61 -6.82 -13.70
C LEU A 118 -16.08 -7.26 -15.08
N ASP A 119 -16.47 -8.52 -15.25
CA ASP A 119 -16.92 -9.01 -16.57
C ASP A 119 -18.21 -8.31 -17.02
N ALA A 120 -19.15 -8.10 -16.10
CA ALA A 120 -20.39 -7.39 -16.41
C ALA A 120 -20.11 -5.93 -16.80
N TYR A 121 -19.18 -5.29 -16.09
CA TYR A 121 -18.77 -3.93 -16.41
C TYR A 121 -18.13 -3.85 -17.80
N LEU A 122 -17.20 -4.75 -18.11
CA LEU A 122 -16.50 -4.74 -19.41
C LEU A 122 -17.43 -5.03 -20.58
N ALA A 123 -18.50 -5.81 -20.35
CA ALA A 123 -19.48 -6.11 -21.40
C ALA A 123 -20.28 -4.88 -21.83
N ASP A 124 -20.56 -3.97 -20.91
CA ASP A 124 -21.29 -2.72 -21.19
C ASP A 124 -20.95 -1.65 -20.16
N PRO A 125 -19.79 -0.97 -20.29
CA PRO A 125 -19.36 0.02 -19.28
C PRO A 125 -20.36 1.16 -19.10
N LYS A 126 -21.00 1.61 -20.18
CA LYS A 126 -21.92 2.74 -20.10
C LYS A 126 -23.24 2.37 -19.43
N GLY A 127 -23.69 1.13 -19.61
CA GLY A 127 -24.94 0.65 -19.04
C GLY A 127 -24.77 -0.02 -17.68
N PHE A 128 -23.53 -0.19 -17.24
CA PHE A 128 -23.24 -0.93 -16.00
C PHE A 128 -23.86 -0.24 -14.78
N ARG A 129 -24.49 -1.02 -13.94
CA ARG A 129 -24.96 -0.61 -12.62
C ARG A 129 -24.72 -1.72 -11.63
N ARG A 130 -24.21 -1.37 -10.44
CA ARG A 130 -24.10 -2.34 -9.36
C ARG A 130 -25.45 -2.54 -8.72
N ASP A 131 -25.72 -3.77 -8.33
CA ASP A 131 -26.90 -4.08 -7.53
C ASP A 131 -26.75 -3.43 -6.15
N ARG A 132 -27.86 -2.91 -5.63
CA ARG A 132 -27.88 -2.21 -4.36
C ARG A 132 -28.90 -2.79 -3.41
#